data_b751afe8c72deb0baa3f2c83d183d22e
#
_entry.id   b751afe8c72deb0baa3f2c83d183d22e
#
_cell.length_a   1.000
_cell.length_b   1.000
_cell.length_c   1.000
_cell.angle_alpha   90.00
_cell.angle_beta   90.00
_cell.angle_gamma   90.00
#
_symmetry.space_group_name_H-M   'P 1'
#
loop_
_entity.id
_entity.type
_entity.pdbx_description
1 polymer ?
#
loop_
_entity_poly.entity_id
_entity_poly.type
_entity_poly.pdbx_seq_one_letter_code
_entity_poly.pdbx_strand_id
1 'polypeptide(L)'
;MASVAPRPMLTRRQFALGSAAFVSGGVIGGRLARGEPPNFNTRLPLPPLIEAAKHGNAVKLRAAPGRHSFIKGKPASTYGYSASILGPVIRLRRGDEVEMMVENALDVDTTVHWHGLLMPSHVDGGPHQVIKSGSTWRPMLRIAQPASTAWFHPHLHHDTGRQVYMGLTGMIIVDDSTDSRLGLPHTYGVDDLPIDIHERFA
;
A
#
# COMPACT_ATOMS: atom_id res chain seq x y z
N MET A 1 43.94 -19.34 -5.57
CA MET A 1 42.54 -19.73 -5.40
C MET A 1 42.35 -20.21 -3.98
N ALA A 2 41.77 -19.40 -3.12
CA ALA A 2 41.53 -19.76 -1.72
C ALA A 2 40.23 -20.59 -1.64
N SER A 3 40.31 -21.82 -1.15
CA SER A 3 39.20 -22.72 -0.91
C SER A 3 38.38 -22.20 0.28
N VAL A 4 37.14 -21.78 0.02
CA VAL A 4 36.20 -21.43 1.07
C VAL A 4 35.61 -22.73 1.63
N ALA A 5 35.93 -23.06 2.87
CA ALA A 5 35.35 -24.21 3.55
C ALA A 5 33.84 -24.04 3.74
N PRO A 6 33.04 -25.08 3.55
CA PRO A 6 31.58 -25.01 3.75
C PRO A 6 31.26 -24.75 5.24
N ARG A 7 30.40 -23.78 5.51
CA ARG A 7 29.89 -23.52 6.85
C ARG A 7 29.00 -24.69 7.32
N PRO A 8 29.18 -25.20 8.55
CA PRO A 8 28.33 -26.27 9.06
C PRO A 8 26.89 -25.81 9.16
N MET A 9 25.97 -26.53 8.53
CA MET A 9 24.53 -26.30 8.68
C MET A 9 24.06 -26.84 10.03
N LEU A 10 23.30 -26.04 10.78
CA LEU A 10 22.67 -26.46 12.03
C LEU A 10 21.65 -27.57 11.76
N THR A 11 21.71 -28.62 12.51
CA THR A 11 20.70 -29.68 12.48
C THR A 11 19.40 -29.24 13.16
N ARG A 12 18.25 -29.82 12.78
CA ARG A 12 16.95 -29.53 13.41
C ARG A 12 17.00 -29.69 14.94
N ARG A 13 17.78 -30.62 15.45
CA ARG A 13 17.95 -30.86 16.89
C ARG A 13 18.76 -29.72 17.55
N GLN A 14 19.79 -29.23 16.92
CA GLN A 14 20.59 -28.08 17.39
C GLN A 14 19.77 -26.78 17.38
N PHE A 15 18.93 -26.62 16.38
CA PHE A 15 17.99 -25.46 16.31
C PHE A 15 16.96 -25.54 17.46
N ALA A 16 16.34 -26.71 17.68
CA ALA A 16 15.35 -26.87 18.75
C ALA A 16 15.95 -26.68 20.15
N LEU A 17 17.17 -27.21 20.40
CA LEU A 17 17.88 -27.05 21.68
C LEU A 17 18.34 -25.59 21.88
N GLY A 18 18.76 -24.90 20.82
CA GLY A 18 19.09 -23.47 20.86
C GLY A 18 17.88 -22.60 21.19
N SER A 19 16.71 -22.91 20.64
CA SER A 19 15.46 -22.21 20.93
C SER A 19 14.97 -22.43 22.37
N ALA A 20 15.11 -23.63 22.91
CA ALA A 20 14.75 -23.93 24.29
C ALA A 20 15.68 -23.23 25.31
N ALA A 21 16.97 -23.10 24.99
CA ALA A 21 17.93 -22.36 25.83
C ALA A 21 17.64 -20.86 25.83
N PHE A 22 17.11 -20.30 24.73
CA PHE A 22 16.74 -18.88 24.64
C PHE A 22 15.49 -18.56 25.48
N VAL A 23 14.55 -19.50 25.59
CA VAL A 23 13.34 -19.33 26.40
C VAL A 23 13.65 -19.51 27.91
N SER A 24 14.56 -20.40 28.28
CA SER A 24 14.91 -20.64 29.68
C SER A 24 15.95 -19.67 30.25
N GLY A 25 16.77 -19.04 29.41
CA GLY A 25 17.75 -18.01 29.84
C GLY A 25 17.15 -16.62 30.10
N GLY A 26 15.94 -16.36 29.66
CA GLY A 26 15.27 -15.07 29.79
C GLY A 26 14.52 -14.81 31.10
N VAL A 27 14.51 -15.77 32.02
CA VAL A 27 13.74 -15.67 33.29
C VAL A 27 14.59 -15.26 34.49
N ILE A 28 15.91 -15.16 34.33
CA ILE A 28 16.78 -14.76 35.43
C ILE A 28 17.14 -13.26 35.31
N GLY A 29 16.37 -12.42 36.00
CA GLY A 29 16.82 -11.14 36.54
C GLY A 29 16.75 -9.90 35.65
N GLY A 30 16.07 -9.93 34.52
CA GLY A 30 15.70 -8.71 33.81
C GLY A 30 14.32 -8.24 34.27
N ARG A 31 14.22 -7.15 35.03
CA ARG A 31 13.02 -6.33 35.01
C ARG A 31 12.82 -5.95 33.53
N LEU A 32 11.97 -6.68 32.83
CA LEU A 32 11.38 -6.19 31.57
C LEU A 32 10.84 -4.80 31.96
N ALA A 33 11.47 -3.76 31.46
CA ALA A 33 10.91 -2.43 31.55
C ALA A 33 9.50 -2.57 30.95
N ARG A 34 8.50 -2.66 31.83
CA ARG A 34 7.10 -2.56 31.41
C ARG A 34 7.01 -1.15 30.84
N GLY A 35 7.21 -1.02 29.54
CA GLY A 35 6.85 0.22 28.87
C GLY A 35 5.42 0.54 29.29
N GLU A 36 5.15 1.81 29.53
CA GLU A 36 3.77 2.22 29.74
C GLU A 36 2.90 1.62 28.64
N PRO A 37 1.72 1.11 28.98
CA PRO A 37 0.84 0.57 27.97
C PRO A 37 0.62 1.63 26.87
N PRO A 38 0.65 1.27 25.60
CA PRO A 38 0.51 2.23 24.53
C PRO A 38 -0.79 3.02 24.73
N ASN A 39 -0.67 4.35 24.64
CA ASN A 39 -1.81 5.25 24.78
C ASN A 39 -2.60 5.24 23.47
N PHE A 40 -3.69 4.51 23.39
CA PHE A 40 -4.57 4.41 22.24
C PHE A 40 -5.57 5.59 22.12
N ASN A 41 -5.27 6.75 22.66
CA ASN A 41 -6.14 7.93 22.58
C ASN A 41 -6.07 8.66 21.22
N THR A 42 -5.19 8.26 20.34
CA THR A 42 -5.09 8.83 18.98
C THR A 42 -6.05 8.08 18.06
N ARG A 43 -6.97 8.80 17.43
CA ARG A 43 -7.86 8.23 16.43
C ARG A 43 -7.03 7.69 15.25
N LEU A 44 -7.33 6.46 14.79
CA LEU A 44 -6.73 5.90 13.58
C LEU A 44 -7.06 6.80 12.38
N PRO A 45 -6.06 7.35 11.68
CA PRO A 45 -6.31 8.09 10.45
C PRO A 45 -6.74 7.11 9.35
N LEU A 46 -7.92 7.34 8.77
CA LEU A 46 -8.42 6.54 7.65
C LEU A 46 -8.19 7.29 6.34
N PRO A 47 -7.73 6.61 5.27
CA PRO A 47 -7.69 7.20 3.95
C PRO A 47 -9.08 7.65 3.49
N PRO A 48 -9.21 8.70 2.69
CA PRO A 48 -10.49 9.06 2.09
C PRO A 48 -11.01 7.93 1.20
N LEU A 49 -12.31 7.67 1.23
CA LEU A 49 -12.96 6.74 0.32
C LEU A 49 -13.51 7.49 -0.89
N ILE A 50 -13.15 7.04 -2.10
CA ILE A 50 -13.73 7.50 -3.37
C ILE A 50 -14.56 6.35 -3.95
N GLU A 51 -15.88 6.46 -3.89
CA GLU A 51 -16.79 5.53 -4.56
C GLU A 51 -17.02 6.02 -6.00
N ALA A 52 -16.41 5.37 -7.01
CA ALA A 52 -16.47 5.83 -8.40
C ALA A 52 -17.91 6.04 -8.89
N ALA A 53 -18.83 5.15 -8.53
CA ALA A 53 -20.24 5.24 -8.91
C ALA A 53 -20.93 6.52 -8.40
N LYS A 54 -20.48 7.11 -7.29
CA LYS A 54 -21.01 8.37 -6.76
C LYS A 54 -20.46 9.60 -7.50
N HIS A 55 -19.45 9.41 -8.34
CA HIS A 55 -18.78 10.46 -9.09
C HIS A 55 -18.90 10.27 -10.62
N GLY A 56 -19.98 9.64 -11.07
CA GLY A 56 -20.23 9.40 -12.50
C GLY A 56 -19.20 8.47 -13.14
N ASN A 57 -18.69 7.52 -12.38
CA ASN A 57 -17.60 6.59 -12.78
C ASN A 57 -16.34 7.32 -13.26
N ALA A 58 -15.99 8.44 -12.61
CA ALA A 58 -14.75 9.17 -12.84
C ALA A 58 -13.98 9.35 -11.53
N VAL A 59 -12.68 9.04 -11.54
CA VAL A 59 -11.78 9.17 -10.39
C VAL A 59 -10.60 10.05 -10.77
N LYS A 60 -10.32 11.05 -9.94
CA LYS A 60 -9.18 11.95 -10.12
C LYS A 60 -8.12 11.69 -9.06
N LEU A 61 -6.90 11.45 -9.50
CA LEU A 61 -5.73 11.30 -8.66
C LEU A 61 -4.68 12.34 -9.08
N ARG A 62 -4.02 12.94 -8.13
CA ARG A 62 -2.91 13.86 -8.35
C ARG A 62 -1.69 13.38 -7.60
N ALA A 63 -0.71 12.82 -8.30
CA ALA A 63 0.59 12.48 -7.73
C ALA A 63 1.37 13.76 -7.48
N ALA A 64 1.71 14.04 -6.22
CA ALA A 64 2.36 15.30 -5.84
C ALA A 64 3.35 15.11 -4.69
N PRO A 65 4.36 16.01 -4.56
CA PRO A 65 5.19 16.08 -3.38
C PRO A 65 4.36 16.42 -2.14
N GLY A 66 4.73 15.85 -1.00
CA GLY A 66 4.10 16.09 0.28
C GLY A 66 5.11 16.16 1.42
N ARG A 67 4.62 16.37 2.62
CA ARG A 67 5.36 16.24 3.86
C ARG A 67 4.49 15.55 4.91
N HIS A 68 5.06 14.59 5.62
CA HIS A 68 4.35 13.87 6.67
C HIS A 68 5.26 13.65 7.87
N SER A 69 4.70 13.72 9.08
CA SER A 69 5.44 13.46 10.33
C SER A 69 5.06 12.09 10.88
N PHE A 70 5.87 11.09 10.61
CA PHE A 70 5.73 9.74 11.21
C PHE A 70 6.11 9.75 12.69
N ILE A 71 7.06 10.60 13.05
CA ILE A 71 7.48 10.87 14.42
C ILE A 71 7.15 12.33 14.73
N LYS A 72 6.50 12.57 15.86
CA LYS A 72 6.12 13.93 16.28
C LYS A 72 7.30 14.90 16.18
N GLY A 73 7.11 15.99 15.46
CA GLY A 73 8.11 17.04 15.29
C GLY A 73 9.21 16.74 14.24
N LYS A 74 9.17 15.59 13.58
CA LYS A 74 10.13 15.21 12.53
C LYS A 74 9.43 15.04 11.17
N PRO A 75 9.18 16.11 10.42
CA PRO A 75 8.57 15.99 9.11
C PRO A 75 9.55 15.42 8.10
N ALA A 76 9.12 14.40 7.35
CA ALA A 76 9.84 13.80 6.24
C ALA A 76 9.19 14.22 4.90
N SER A 77 10.01 14.28 3.86
CA SER A 77 9.51 14.44 2.48
C SER A 77 8.81 13.16 2.04
N THR A 78 7.68 13.31 1.39
CA THR A 78 6.82 12.22 0.93
C THR A 78 6.28 12.52 -0.47
N TYR A 79 5.66 11.54 -1.08
CA TYR A 79 4.76 11.70 -2.21
C TYR A 79 3.38 11.17 -1.81
N GLY A 80 2.32 11.63 -2.49
CA GLY A 80 0.98 11.11 -2.28
C GLY A 80 0.08 11.33 -3.47
N TYR A 81 -0.99 10.54 -3.54
CA TYR A 81 -2.07 10.72 -4.51
C TYR A 81 -3.19 11.55 -3.86
N SER A 82 -3.26 12.84 -4.22
CA SER A 82 -4.24 13.80 -3.67
C SER A 82 -4.19 13.95 -2.14
N ALA A 83 -3.06 13.59 -1.53
CA ALA A 83 -2.79 13.64 -0.10
C ALA A 83 -1.31 13.97 0.15
N SER A 84 -0.93 14.23 1.40
CA SER A 84 0.48 14.44 1.76
C SER A 84 1.32 13.15 1.69
N ILE A 85 0.68 12.01 1.85
CA ILE A 85 1.25 10.66 1.73
C ILE A 85 0.13 9.68 1.39
N LEU A 86 0.47 8.58 0.71
CA LEU A 86 -0.48 7.56 0.27
C LEU A 86 -1.54 8.14 -0.69
N GLY A 87 -2.59 7.40 -0.90
CA GLY A 87 -3.73 7.78 -1.72
C GLY A 87 -5.04 7.42 -1.03
N PRO A 88 -6.16 7.74 -1.68
CA PRO A 88 -7.48 7.32 -1.23
C PRO A 88 -7.65 5.81 -1.39
N VAL A 89 -8.67 5.27 -0.75
CA VAL A 89 -9.25 3.99 -1.14
C VAL A 89 -10.26 4.25 -2.25
N ILE A 90 -10.12 3.55 -3.36
CA ILE A 90 -11.03 3.64 -4.51
C ILE A 90 -11.95 2.43 -4.49
N ARG A 91 -13.26 2.65 -4.37
CA ARG A 91 -14.26 1.58 -4.43
C ARG A 91 -14.91 1.54 -5.82
N LEU A 92 -14.81 0.40 -6.47
CA LEU A 92 -15.27 0.09 -7.80
C LEU A 92 -16.29 -1.04 -7.74
N ARG A 93 -17.07 -1.25 -8.81
CA ARG A 93 -17.99 -2.38 -8.91
C ARG A 93 -17.68 -3.19 -10.15
N ARG A 94 -17.84 -4.49 -10.04
CA ARG A 94 -17.77 -5.37 -11.20
C ARG A 94 -18.79 -4.96 -12.26
N GLY A 95 -18.33 -4.78 -13.50
CA GLY A 95 -19.13 -4.31 -14.63
C GLY A 95 -19.02 -2.81 -14.89
N ASP A 96 -18.44 -2.02 -13.97
CA ASP A 96 -18.22 -0.59 -14.21
C ASP A 96 -17.18 -0.35 -15.30
N GLU A 97 -17.38 0.71 -16.05
CA GLU A 97 -16.36 1.39 -16.85
C GLU A 97 -16.02 2.70 -16.16
N VAL A 98 -14.76 2.86 -15.77
CA VAL A 98 -14.32 3.99 -14.90
C VAL A 98 -13.22 4.77 -15.59
N GLU A 99 -13.43 6.06 -15.81
CA GLU A 99 -12.36 6.96 -16.25
C GLU A 99 -11.45 7.29 -15.07
N MET A 100 -10.19 6.93 -15.19
CA MET A 100 -9.17 7.39 -14.25
C MET A 100 -8.47 8.59 -14.82
N MET A 101 -8.36 9.67 -14.06
CA MET A 101 -7.60 10.87 -14.41
C MET A 101 -6.43 11.01 -13.46
N VAL A 102 -5.23 10.68 -13.93
CA VAL A 102 -4.00 10.72 -13.11
C VAL A 102 -3.12 11.88 -13.57
N GLU A 103 -3.09 12.93 -12.77
CA GLU A 103 -2.18 14.07 -12.94
C GLU A 103 -0.83 13.77 -12.28
N ASN A 104 0.26 13.90 -13.01
CA ASN A 104 1.61 13.87 -12.44
C ASN A 104 2.09 15.31 -12.16
N ALA A 105 1.99 15.73 -10.91
CA ALA A 105 2.50 17.02 -10.43
C ALA A 105 3.84 16.87 -9.67
N LEU A 106 4.54 15.75 -9.85
CA LEU A 106 5.92 15.58 -9.40
C LEU A 106 6.87 16.28 -10.38
N ASP A 107 8.09 16.53 -9.95
CA ASP A 107 9.20 16.99 -10.78
C ASP A 107 9.90 15.87 -11.56
N VAL A 108 9.42 14.64 -11.41
CA VAL A 108 9.91 13.41 -12.05
C VAL A 108 8.78 12.66 -12.75
N ASP A 109 9.16 11.82 -13.71
CA ASP A 109 8.21 10.92 -14.36
C ASP A 109 7.66 9.88 -13.38
N THR A 110 6.45 9.40 -13.62
CA THR A 110 5.83 8.31 -12.84
C THR A 110 4.99 7.40 -13.74
N THR A 111 4.40 6.38 -13.17
CA THR A 111 3.33 5.56 -13.74
C THR A 111 2.29 5.31 -12.66
N VAL A 112 1.14 4.73 -12.99
CA VAL A 112 0.21 4.14 -12.01
C VAL A 112 -0.25 2.80 -12.50
N HIS A 113 0.25 1.75 -11.86
CA HIS A 113 -0.16 0.38 -12.11
C HIS A 113 -1.31 -0.01 -11.20
N TRP A 114 -2.34 -0.63 -11.79
CA TRP A 114 -3.54 -1.11 -11.08
C TRP A 114 -3.31 -2.56 -10.65
N HIS A 115 -2.48 -2.75 -9.65
CA HIS A 115 -2.00 -4.05 -9.21
C HIS A 115 -3.13 -4.94 -8.68
N GLY A 116 -3.30 -6.08 -9.29
CA GLY A 116 -4.35 -7.05 -8.96
C GLY A 116 -5.64 -6.87 -9.76
N LEU A 117 -5.75 -5.84 -10.59
CA LEU A 117 -6.85 -5.73 -11.54
C LEU A 117 -6.55 -6.48 -12.84
N LEU A 118 -7.57 -7.13 -13.40
CA LEU A 118 -7.50 -7.81 -14.70
C LEU A 118 -7.66 -6.77 -15.81
N MET A 119 -6.55 -6.21 -16.27
CA MET A 119 -6.53 -5.11 -17.24
C MET A 119 -5.77 -5.49 -18.52
N PRO A 120 -6.22 -4.99 -19.69
CA PRO A 120 -5.41 -5.02 -20.88
C PRO A 120 -4.12 -4.21 -20.69
N SER A 121 -3.00 -4.67 -21.26
CA SER A 121 -1.68 -4.06 -21.06
C SER A 121 -1.61 -2.57 -21.38
N HIS A 122 -2.43 -2.08 -22.32
CA HIS A 122 -2.44 -0.67 -22.73
C HIS A 122 -3.10 0.29 -21.72
N VAL A 123 -3.79 -0.24 -20.69
CA VAL A 123 -4.38 0.56 -19.59
C VAL A 123 -3.92 0.08 -18.21
N ASP A 124 -3.08 -0.94 -18.16
CA ASP A 124 -2.60 -1.57 -16.92
C ASP A 124 -1.66 -0.67 -16.08
N GLY A 125 -1.04 0.33 -16.70
CA GLY A 125 -0.15 1.25 -16.01
C GLY A 125 1.25 0.69 -15.75
N GLY A 126 1.69 -0.26 -16.54
CA GLY A 126 3.04 -0.85 -16.48
C GLY A 126 4.15 0.14 -16.81
N PRO A 127 5.43 -0.30 -16.82
CA PRO A 127 6.60 0.59 -16.94
C PRO A 127 6.69 1.35 -18.26
N HIS A 128 5.96 0.92 -19.28
CA HIS A 128 5.89 1.56 -20.61
C HIS A 128 4.84 2.69 -20.70
N GLN A 129 3.97 2.83 -19.69
CA GLN A 129 2.91 3.84 -19.64
C GLN A 129 3.32 5.03 -18.76
N VAL A 130 4.41 5.68 -19.17
CA VAL A 130 5.02 6.79 -18.43
C VAL A 130 4.13 8.03 -18.47
N ILE A 131 3.81 8.55 -17.30
CA ILE A 131 3.16 9.86 -17.12
C ILE A 131 4.26 10.89 -16.86
N LYS A 132 4.57 11.70 -17.87
CA LYS A 132 5.60 12.74 -17.76
C LYS A 132 5.25 13.75 -16.67
N SER A 133 6.27 14.36 -16.05
CA SER A 133 6.08 15.49 -15.17
C SER A 133 5.19 16.55 -15.80
N GLY A 134 4.19 17.04 -15.08
CA GLY A 134 3.21 18.02 -15.57
C GLY A 134 2.13 17.48 -16.51
N SER A 135 2.13 16.17 -16.81
CA SER A 135 1.15 15.55 -17.73
C SER A 135 0.03 14.83 -16.97
N THR A 136 -1.05 14.54 -17.70
CA THR A 136 -2.20 13.76 -17.19
C THR A 136 -2.45 12.55 -18.08
N TRP A 137 -2.61 11.38 -17.47
CA TRP A 137 -2.99 10.14 -18.12
C TRP A 137 -4.46 9.83 -17.81
N ARG A 138 -5.23 9.37 -18.82
CA ARG A 138 -6.67 9.14 -18.70
C ARG A 138 -7.07 7.77 -19.27
N PRO A 139 -6.75 6.66 -18.58
CA PRO A 139 -7.23 5.34 -19.00
C PRO A 139 -8.70 5.15 -18.63
N MET A 140 -9.41 4.38 -19.48
CA MET A 140 -10.73 3.82 -19.17
C MET A 140 -10.54 2.40 -18.64
N LEU A 141 -10.88 2.16 -17.37
CA LEU A 141 -10.81 0.83 -16.76
C LEU A 141 -12.15 0.14 -16.83
N ARG A 142 -12.16 -1.07 -17.41
CA ARG A 142 -13.33 -1.96 -17.40
C ARG A 142 -13.14 -2.99 -16.30
N ILE A 143 -13.96 -2.94 -15.26
CA ILE A 143 -13.84 -3.79 -14.08
C ILE A 143 -14.52 -5.14 -14.33
N ALA A 144 -13.74 -6.17 -14.69
CA ALA A 144 -14.26 -7.48 -15.07
C ALA A 144 -14.18 -8.52 -13.94
N GLN A 145 -13.32 -8.31 -12.96
CA GLN A 145 -13.03 -9.28 -11.91
C GLN A 145 -14.12 -9.35 -10.82
N PRO A 146 -14.21 -10.46 -10.07
CA PRO A 146 -15.07 -10.57 -8.90
C PRO A 146 -14.59 -9.67 -7.75
N ALA A 147 -15.39 -9.59 -6.68
CA ALA A 147 -15.05 -8.87 -5.47
C ALA A 147 -13.65 -9.22 -4.98
N SER A 148 -12.86 -8.19 -4.71
CA SER A 148 -11.45 -8.33 -4.35
C SER A 148 -10.87 -7.05 -3.76
N THR A 149 -9.78 -7.20 -3.02
CA THR A 149 -8.91 -6.08 -2.63
C THR A 149 -7.69 -6.06 -3.55
N ALA A 150 -7.42 -4.90 -4.12
CA ALA A 150 -6.29 -4.61 -4.97
C ALA A 150 -5.63 -3.31 -4.50
N TRP A 151 -4.58 -2.85 -5.17
CA TRP A 151 -3.90 -1.60 -4.84
C TRP A 151 -3.35 -0.93 -6.08
N PHE A 152 -2.94 0.31 -5.98
CA PHE A 152 -2.31 1.02 -7.09
C PHE A 152 -1.02 1.70 -6.62
N HIS A 153 -0.02 1.67 -7.49
CA HIS A 153 1.32 2.18 -7.19
C HIS A 153 2.11 2.47 -8.47
N PRO A 154 3.20 3.24 -8.41
CA PRO A 154 4.09 3.41 -9.55
C PRO A 154 4.75 2.09 -9.98
N HIS A 155 4.98 1.96 -11.28
CA HIS A 155 5.76 0.85 -11.87
C HIS A 155 6.83 1.37 -12.83
N LEU A 156 7.35 2.57 -12.57
CA LEU A 156 8.38 3.18 -13.41
C LEU A 156 9.68 2.38 -13.33
N HIS A 157 10.24 2.03 -14.48
CA HIS A 157 11.48 1.26 -14.56
C HIS A 157 12.62 1.99 -13.82
N HIS A 158 13.35 1.27 -12.97
CA HIS A 158 14.42 1.75 -12.08
C HIS A 158 14.00 2.66 -10.92
N ASP A 159 12.73 3.11 -10.80
CA ASP A 159 12.32 4.04 -9.76
C ASP A 159 11.08 3.59 -8.95
N THR A 160 10.51 2.43 -9.26
CA THR A 160 9.33 1.88 -8.57
C THR A 160 9.51 1.87 -7.05
N GLY A 161 10.59 1.27 -6.56
CA GLY A 161 10.83 1.12 -5.12
C GLY A 161 10.95 2.46 -4.41
N ARG A 162 11.65 3.43 -5.01
CA ARG A 162 11.78 4.78 -4.44
C ARG A 162 10.43 5.49 -4.35
N GLN A 163 9.64 5.48 -5.44
CA GLN A 163 8.38 6.20 -5.47
C GLN A 163 7.34 5.57 -4.53
N VAL A 164 7.28 4.24 -4.42
CA VAL A 164 6.46 3.53 -3.43
C VAL A 164 6.93 3.86 -2.02
N TYR A 165 8.24 3.78 -1.73
CA TYR A 165 8.81 4.18 -0.45
C TYR A 165 8.48 5.63 -0.09
N MET A 166 8.45 6.54 -1.06
CA MET A 166 8.03 7.93 -0.83
C MET A 166 6.55 8.08 -0.50
N GLY A 167 5.72 7.07 -0.77
CA GLY A 167 4.31 7.02 -0.38
C GLY A 167 3.31 7.03 -1.53
N LEU A 168 3.73 6.80 -2.77
CA LEU A 168 2.79 6.68 -3.89
C LEU A 168 2.16 5.28 -3.90
N THR A 169 1.12 5.10 -3.11
CA THR A 169 0.31 3.88 -3.08
C THR A 169 -1.09 4.20 -2.59
N GLY A 170 -2.04 3.37 -2.96
CA GLY A 170 -3.41 3.41 -2.46
C GLY A 170 -4.13 2.10 -2.70
N MET A 171 -5.26 1.91 -2.09
CA MET A 171 -6.02 0.67 -2.12
C MET A 171 -7.20 0.76 -3.09
N ILE A 172 -7.56 -0.37 -3.69
CA ILE A 172 -8.76 -0.53 -4.50
C ILE A 172 -9.62 -1.64 -3.88
N ILE A 173 -10.90 -1.37 -3.71
CA ILE A 173 -11.90 -2.36 -3.33
C ILE A 173 -12.82 -2.56 -4.54
N VAL A 174 -12.99 -3.80 -4.97
CA VAL A 174 -13.95 -4.16 -6.00
C VAL A 174 -15.10 -4.90 -5.33
N ASP A 175 -16.30 -4.37 -5.48
CA ASP A 175 -17.54 -5.01 -5.04
C ASP A 175 -18.19 -5.80 -6.17
N ASP A 176 -18.91 -6.85 -5.86
CA ASP A 176 -19.81 -7.56 -6.79
C ASP A 176 -21.09 -8.03 -6.10
N SER A 177 -21.97 -8.66 -6.83
CA SER A 177 -23.24 -9.19 -6.29
C SER A 177 -23.06 -10.36 -5.31
N THR A 178 -21.85 -10.94 -5.21
CA THR A 178 -21.56 -12.05 -4.30
C THR A 178 -21.20 -11.53 -2.92
N ASP A 179 -20.47 -10.43 -2.85
CA ASP A 179 -19.98 -9.81 -1.62
C ASP A 179 -21.12 -9.48 -0.65
N SER A 180 -22.17 -8.84 -1.14
CA SER A 180 -23.36 -8.49 -0.32
C SER A 180 -24.08 -9.69 0.31
N ARG A 181 -23.86 -10.91 -0.19
CA ARG A 181 -24.49 -12.15 0.31
C ARG A 181 -23.70 -12.82 1.42
N LEU A 182 -22.43 -12.44 1.62
CA LEU A 182 -21.56 -13.06 2.60
C LEU A 182 -21.79 -12.55 4.03
N GLY A 183 -22.53 -11.44 4.20
CA GLY A 183 -22.79 -10.84 5.50
C GLY A 183 -21.51 -10.36 6.21
N LEU A 184 -20.46 -10.08 5.46
CA LEU A 184 -19.21 -9.55 6.01
C LEU A 184 -19.39 -8.09 6.45
N PRO A 185 -18.58 -7.61 7.40
CA PRO A 185 -18.47 -6.19 7.71
C PRO A 185 -18.17 -5.38 6.44
N HIS A 186 -18.86 -4.24 6.26
CA HIS A 186 -18.79 -3.46 5.02
C HIS A 186 -18.94 -1.95 5.22
N THR A 187 -19.06 -1.51 6.48
CA THR A 187 -19.17 -0.08 6.79
C THR A 187 -17.79 0.53 6.90
N TYR A 188 -17.34 1.16 5.81
CA TYR A 188 -16.02 1.76 5.72
C TYR A 188 -15.69 2.67 6.91
N GLY A 189 -14.58 2.40 7.56
CA GLY A 189 -14.10 3.17 8.71
C GLY A 189 -14.81 2.86 10.04
N VAL A 190 -15.70 1.88 10.06
CA VAL A 190 -16.39 1.41 11.28
C VAL A 190 -16.04 -0.04 11.55
N ASP A 191 -16.39 -0.94 10.65
CA ASP A 191 -16.15 -2.38 10.75
C ASP A 191 -15.41 -2.95 9.50
N ASP A 192 -15.20 -2.11 8.49
CA ASP A 192 -14.37 -2.34 7.31
C ASP A 192 -13.23 -1.31 7.32
N LEU A 193 -12.05 -1.72 7.79
CA LEU A 193 -10.89 -0.84 8.00
C LEU A 193 -9.79 -1.16 6.99
N PRO A 194 -9.44 -0.23 6.07
CA PRO A 194 -8.30 -0.41 5.20
C PRO A 194 -6.99 -0.27 6.01
N ILE A 195 -6.09 -1.22 5.86
CA ILE A 195 -4.78 -1.20 6.51
C ILE A 195 -3.70 -1.31 5.43
N ASP A 196 -2.84 -0.31 5.38
CA ASP A 196 -1.64 -0.29 4.55
C ASP A 196 -0.41 -0.22 5.45
N ILE A 197 0.52 -1.17 5.28
CA ILE A 197 1.72 -1.29 6.12
C ILE A 197 2.92 -0.85 5.30
N HIS A 198 3.54 0.25 5.70
CA HIS A 198 4.75 0.79 5.09
C HIS A 198 5.94 0.76 6.03
N GLU A 199 7.09 0.35 5.52
CA GLU A 199 8.36 0.51 6.20
C GLU A 199 8.99 1.86 5.84
N ARG A 200 9.45 2.60 6.85
CA ARG A 200 10.17 3.87 6.69
C ARG A 200 11.34 3.92 7.65
N PHE A 201 12.50 4.34 7.15
CA PHE A 201 13.63 4.69 8.01
C PHE A 201 13.41 6.12 8.54
N ALA A 202 13.60 6.27 9.85
CA ALA A 202 13.41 7.54 10.58
C ALA A 202 14.74 8.27 10.79
#